data_b4629bebc3f4c35580e3cd98adfe55ad
#
_entry.id   b4629bebc3f4c35580e3cd98adfe55ad
#
_cell.length_a   1.000
_cell.length_b   1.000
_cell.length_c   1.000
_cell.angle_alpha   90.00
_cell.angle_beta   90.00
_cell.angle_gamma   90.00
#
_symmetry.space_group_name_H-M   'P 1'
#
loop_
_entity.id
_entity.type
_entity.pdbx_description
1 polymer ?
#
loop_
_entity_poly.entity_id
_entity_poly.type
_entity_poly.pdbx_seq_one_letter_code
_entity_poly.pdbx_strand_id
1 'polypeptide(L)'
;MIETGPNRRLAMALMAAAAATLPDRSVAQAKGRRMLNAQGLAGLRTTLQQHVAKGSAPGLVALLDRGGETQAIVLGAKAIDGPPMQRDTIFRIASMTKLVTAAAVMMLVDEDKLRLDEPVDRLLPELADRRVLKRLDAALDDTVPAHRPITVEDALTFRLGWGISFDDKLPINKAIAGLGICGFGMPNPEMPYGLDEWLKRLGTLPLMAQPGEQWLYTTGSDVQGALVARASGKPFDVFVRERITGPLGMKDTGFGVPPEKSDRLSTGYMPNNGKLDLFDVSGPRSRYAHPPKFPEGDSGLVSTVDDLLAFSRMLLAGGRHAGGRMLSEASVKAMTANHITAAQAKGGEEILTPGHGWGYGMSVMAWPSRDGLWPGAFGWSGGFGTSWYMDAPSDLTCILLTQRVFDGPDPPQLHKDFWAGSYRALA
;
A
#
# COMPACT_ATOMS: atom_id res chain seq x y z
N MET A 1 38.16 72.80 6.80
CA MET A 1 36.87 73.45 6.47
C MET A 1 35.88 72.32 6.51
N ILE A 2 35.18 72.09 7.65
CA ILE A 2 33.85 72.63 7.90
C ILE A 2 32.82 71.63 7.36
N GLU A 3 31.88 71.05 8.04
CA GLU A 3 31.13 71.47 9.23
C GLU A 3 30.44 70.25 9.86
N THR A 4 30.36 70.26 11.12
CA THR A 4 29.61 69.48 12.09
C THR A 4 28.11 69.81 11.98
N GLY A 5 27.26 68.81 12.10
CA GLY A 5 25.82 68.97 12.32
C GLY A 5 25.25 67.82 13.18
N PRO A 6 24.34 68.12 14.12
CA PRO A 6 24.29 67.45 15.42
C PRO A 6 23.06 66.48 15.60
N ASN A 7 23.10 65.83 16.77
CA ASN A 7 21.96 65.23 17.49
C ASN A 7 21.42 63.86 17.09
N ARG A 8 22.21 62.86 17.42
CA ARG A 8 21.68 61.50 17.80
C ARG A 8 21.64 61.43 19.35
N ARG A 9 20.77 62.13 20.00
CA ARG A 9 20.47 61.99 21.45
C ARG A 9 19.13 62.63 21.79
N LEU A 10 18.02 62.11 21.24
CA LEU A 10 16.67 62.36 21.80
C LEU A 10 15.64 61.46 21.10
N ALA A 11 15.69 60.17 21.35
CA ALA A 11 14.60 59.23 21.05
C ALA A 11 14.72 57.93 21.88
N MET A 12 15.08 58.08 23.14
CA MET A 12 15.01 57.02 24.14
C MET A 12 14.31 57.57 25.38
N ALA A 13 13.02 57.75 25.31
CA ALA A 13 12.11 57.84 26.45
C ALA A 13 10.71 58.06 25.90
N LEU A 14 9.94 56.97 25.83
CA LEU A 14 8.47 56.88 25.83
C LEU A 14 8.00 55.62 25.10
N MET A 15 8.26 54.46 25.69
CA MET A 15 7.49 53.24 25.46
C MET A 15 7.52 52.38 26.73
N ALA A 16 6.88 52.88 27.75
CA ALA A 16 6.45 52.05 28.88
C ALA A 16 4.93 52.17 29.00
N ALA A 17 4.27 51.05 29.19
CA ALA A 17 2.87 50.89 29.52
C ALA A 17 1.85 50.88 28.34
N ALA A 18 1.71 49.72 27.69
CA ALA A 18 0.40 49.17 27.34
C ALA A 18 0.54 47.63 27.26
N ALA A 19 0.56 46.98 28.42
CA ALA A 19 0.25 45.56 28.51
C ALA A 19 -1.26 45.40 28.23
N ALA A 20 -1.63 45.41 26.95
CA ALA A 20 -2.93 44.97 26.51
C ALA A 20 -2.93 43.45 26.60
N THR A 21 -3.70 42.93 27.56
CA THR A 21 -4.11 41.53 27.67
C THR A 21 -4.70 41.10 26.33
N LEU A 22 -3.91 40.38 25.52
CA LEU A 22 -4.45 39.65 24.39
C LEU A 22 -5.35 38.57 24.95
N PRO A 23 -6.62 38.51 24.53
CA PRO A 23 -7.47 37.41 24.92
C PRO A 23 -6.86 36.10 24.38
N ASP A 24 -6.71 35.16 25.29
CA ASP A 24 -6.34 33.78 25.02
C ASP A 24 -7.23 33.21 23.87
N ARG A 25 -6.67 33.20 22.67
CA ARG A 25 -7.32 32.55 21.52
C ARG A 25 -7.13 31.05 21.58
N SER A 26 -7.46 30.43 22.66
CA SER A 26 -7.84 29.01 22.73
C SER A 26 -9.28 28.82 22.24
N VAL A 27 -9.62 29.40 21.10
CA VAL A 27 -10.75 28.92 20.31
C VAL A 27 -10.21 27.71 19.55
N ALA A 28 -10.22 26.57 20.22
CA ALA A 28 -10.38 25.30 19.53
C ALA A 28 -11.68 25.47 18.72
N GLN A 29 -11.54 25.90 17.47
CA GLN A 29 -12.61 25.84 16.50
C GLN A 29 -13.01 24.38 16.48
N ALA A 30 -14.13 24.01 17.11
CA ALA A 30 -14.80 22.76 16.92
C ALA A 30 -15.02 22.68 15.40
N LYS A 31 -14.12 21.98 14.68
CA LYS A 31 -14.35 21.59 13.29
C LYS A 31 -15.68 20.86 13.32
N GLY A 32 -16.73 21.46 12.79
CA GLY A 32 -18.03 20.84 12.67
C GLY A 32 -17.79 19.44 12.14
N ARG A 33 -18.34 18.44 12.82
CA ARG A 33 -18.13 17.03 12.49
C ARG A 33 -18.44 16.85 11.00
N ARG A 34 -17.41 16.55 10.21
CA ARG A 34 -17.58 16.33 8.78
C ARG A 34 -18.32 15.01 8.61
N MET A 35 -19.62 15.07 8.30
CA MET A 35 -20.49 13.89 8.14
C MET A 35 -20.51 13.43 6.69
N LEU A 36 -20.85 12.17 6.50
CA LEU A 36 -21.21 11.64 5.19
C LEU A 36 -22.65 12.01 4.85
N ASN A 37 -22.87 12.42 3.60
CA ASN A 37 -24.19 12.85 3.11
C ASN A 37 -25.04 11.63 2.73
N ALA A 38 -26.24 11.55 3.28
CA ALA A 38 -27.13 10.40 3.12
C ALA A 38 -27.53 10.15 1.65
N GLN A 39 -27.73 11.22 0.84
CA GLN A 39 -28.09 11.08 -0.57
C GLN A 39 -26.93 10.50 -1.39
N GLY A 40 -25.71 10.99 -1.16
CA GLY A 40 -24.50 10.45 -1.81
C GLY A 40 -24.27 8.98 -1.44
N LEU A 41 -24.45 8.61 -0.18
CA LEU A 41 -24.36 7.21 0.28
C LEU A 41 -25.43 6.32 -0.38
N ALA A 42 -26.68 6.79 -0.50
CA ALA A 42 -27.73 6.05 -1.18
C ALA A 42 -27.41 5.87 -2.68
N GLY A 43 -26.90 6.92 -3.33
CA GLY A 43 -26.45 6.86 -4.72
C GLY A 43 -25.30 5.87 -4.92
N LEU A 44 -24.29 5.89 -4.04
CA LEU A 44 -23.19 4.93 -4.05
C LEU A 44 -23.68 3.50 -3.88
N ARG A 45 -24.56 3.23 -2.89
CA ARG A 45 -25.17 1.91 -2.68
C ARG A 45 -25.88 1.42 -3.94
N THR A 46 -26.69 2.26 -4.58
CA THR A 46 -27.40 1.91 -5.82
C THR A 46 -26.43 1.54 -6.94
N THR A 47 -25.36 2.33 -7.12
CA THR A 47 -24.31 2.05 -8.13
C THR A 47 -23.63 0.72 -7.88
N LEU A 48 -23.20 0.44 -6.65
CA LEU A 48 -22.55 -0.81 -6.28
C LEU A 48 -23.50 -2.01 -6.42
N GLN A 49 -24.78 -1.84 -6.10
CA GLN A 49 -25.79 -2.88 -6.30
C GLN A 49 -25.99 -3.24 -7.77
N GLN A 50 -25.92 -2.26 -8.67
CA GLN A 50 -25.98 -2.49 -10.12
C GLN A 50 -24.77 -3.31 -10.61
N HIS A 51 -23.57 -3.06 -10.05
CA HIS A 51 -22.39 -3.87 -10.38
C HIS A 51 -22.54 -5.33 -9.95
N VAL A 52 -23.02 -5.58 -8.74
CA VAL A 52 -23.29 -6.96 -8.28
C VAL A 52 -24.37 -7.62 -9.13
N ALA A 53 -25.47 -6.92 -9.44
CA ALA A 53 -26.56 -7.44 -10.28
C ALA A 53 -26.11 -7.77 -11.72
N LYS A 54 -25.13 -7.04 -12.27
CA LYS A 54 -24.52 -7.31 -13.60
C LYS A 54 -23.44 -8.40 -13.57
N GLY A 55 -23.13 -8.96 -12.40
CA GLY A 55 -22.09 -9.98 -12.25
C GLY A 55 -20.65 -9.42 -12.30
N SER A 56 -20.45 -8.10 -12.10
CA SER A 56 -19.10 -7.53 -12.03
C SER A 56 -18.28 -8.12 -10.87
N ALA A 57 -18.95 -8.56 -9.81
CA ALA A 57 -18.39 -9.38 -8.72
C ALA A 57 -19.55 -10.12 -8.06
N PRO A 58 -19.36 -11.36 -7.52
CA PRO A 58 -20.39 -12.09 -6.81
C PRO A 58 -20.91 -11.37 -5.57
N GLY A 59 -20.06 -10.59 -4.93
CA GLY A 59 -20.40 -9.74 -3.80
C GLY A 59 -19.28 -8.78 -3.46
N LEU A 60 -19.54 -7.88 -2.52
CA LEU A 60 -18.59 -6.89 -2.05
C LEU A 60 -18.88 -6.41 -0.63
N VAL A 61 -17.84 -5.88 0.01
CA VAL A 61 -17.97 -5.04 1.20
C VAL A 61 -17.29 -3.72 0.90
N ALA A 62 -18.03 -2.61 0.94
CA ALA A 62 -17.50 -1.27 0.83
C ALA A 62 -17.63 -0.55 2.16
N LEU A 63 -16.63 0.24 2.55
CA LEU A 63 -16.62 1.01 3.79
C LEU A 63 -16.11 2.42 3.51
N LEU A 64 -16.84 3.41 4.02
CA LEU A 64 -16.42 4.80 4.10
C LEU A 64 -16.33 5.18 5.58
N ASP A 65 -15.22 5.84 5.96
CA ASP A 65 -15.06 6.46 7.27
C ASP A 65 -14.69 7.94 7.09
N ARG A 66 -15.43 8.83 7.75
CA ARG A 66 -15.16 10.27 7.73
C ARG A 66 -15.42 10.88 9.11
N GLY A 67 -14.42 11.53 9.67
CA GLY A 67 -14.56 12.15 10.98
C GLY A 67 -14.95 11.17 12.10
N GLY A 68 -14.60 9.89 11.94
CA GLY A 68 -14.98 8.80 12.85
C GLY A 68 -16.40 8.26 12.64
N GLU A 69 -17.17 8.78 11.67
CA GLU A 69 -18.42 8.17 11.21
C GLU A 69 -18.11 7.10 10.17
N THR A 70 -18.51 5.87 10.44
CA THR A 70 -18.29 4.72 9.57
C THR A 70 -19.58 4.24 8.95
N GLN A 71 -19.61 4.12 7.61
CA GLN A 71 -20.71 3.55 6.85
C GLN A 71 -20.24 2.35 6.05
N ALA A 72 -20.92 1.22 6.17
CA ALA A 72 -20.63 0.00 5.44
C ALA A 72 -21.77 -0.37 4.48
N ILE A 73 -21.40 -0.80 3.27
CA ILE A 73 -22.31 -1.32 2.25
C ILE A 73 -21.89 -2.78 2.00
N VAL A 74 -22.78 -3.71 2.31
CA VAL A 74 -22.58 -5.15 2.15
C VAL A 74 -23.57 -5.64 1.10
N LEU A 75 -23.08 -6.28 0.02
CA LEU A 75 -23.88 -6.69 -1.12
C LEU A 75 -23.44 -8.06 -1.67
N GLY A 76 -24.41 -8.85 -2.18
CA GLY A 76 -24.18 -10.11 -2.82
C GLY A 76 -23.77 -11.25 -1.89
N ALA A 77 -22.94 -12.17 -2.37
CA ALA A 77 -22.61 -13.41 -1.68
C ALA A 77 -21.08 -13.63 -1.57
N LYS A 78 -20.64 -14.43 -0.61
CA LYS A 78 -19.23 -14.82 -0.41
C LYS A 78 -18.72 -15.77 -1.49
N ALA A 79 -19.62 -16.41 -2.21
CA ALA A 79 -19.37 -17.27 -3.36
C ALA A 79 -20.56 -17.18 -4.32
N ILE A 80 -20.36 -17.52 -5.59
CA ILE A 80 -21.46 -17.71 -6.53
C ILE A 80 -22.36 -18.82 -5.97
N ASP A 81 -23.65 -18.56 -5.89
CA ASP A 81 -24.68 -19.46 -5.30
C ASP A 81 -24.38 -19.86 -3.83
N GLY A 82 -23.56 -19.07 -3.15
CA GLY A 82 -23.13 -19.32 -1.79
C GLY A 82 -23.83 -18.43 -0.73
N PRO A 83 -23.33 -18.48 0.52
CA PRO A 83 -23.89 -17.71 1.61
C PRO A 83 -23.78 -16.22 1.38
N PRO A 84 -24.70 -15.40 1.98
CA PRO A 84 -24.65 -13.95 1.86
C PRO A 84 -23.30 -13.37 2.32
N MET A 85 -22.87 -12.28 1.67
CA MET A 85 -21.75 -11.47 2.11
C MET A 85 -22.01 -10.92 3.51
N GLN A 86 -20.96 -10.83 4.32
CA GLN A 86 -21.02 -10.26 5.67
C GLN A 86 -19.97 -9.16 5.80
N ARG A 87 -20.18 -8.21 6.72
CA ARG A 87 -19.22 -7.13 6.98
C ARG A 87 -17.85 -7.67 7.41
N ASP A 88 -17.82 -8.76 8.16
CA ASP A 88 -16.65 -9.42 8.68
C ASP A 88 -16.08 -10.51 7.75
N THR A 89 -16.55 -10.56 6.50
CA THR A 89 -15.97 -11.45 5.48
C THR A 89 -14.50 -11.13 5.29
N ILE A 90 -13.67 -12.16 5.28
CA ILE A 90 -12.22 -12.08 5.06
C ILE A 90 -11.95 -12.13 3.56
N PHE A 91 -11.11 -11.24 3.07
CA PHE A 91 -10.71 -11.15 1.67
C PHE A 91 -9.20 -11.29 1.51
N ARG A 92 -8.76 -11.82 0.38
CA ARG A 92 -7.37 -11.74 -0.07
C ARG A 92 -7.13 -10.33 -0.55
N ILE A 93 -6.27 -9.57 0.15
CA ILE A 93 -6.09 -8.15 -0.14
C ILE A 93 -4.97 -7.86 -1.14
N ALA A 94 -4.24 -8.90 -1.55
CA ALA A 94 -3.17 -8.83 -2.55
C ALA A 94 -2.25 -7.60 -2.31
N SER A 95 -2.03 -6.78 -3.31
CA SER A 95 -1.07 -5.66 -3.28
C SER A 95 -1.35 -4.57 -2.23
N MET A 96 -2.50 -4.59 -1.56
CA MET A 96 -2.72 -3.73 -0.38
C MET A 96 -1.80 -4.13 0.80
N THR A 97 -1.25 -5.34 0.79
CA THR A 97 -0.20 -5.81 1.72
C THR A 97 0.99 -4.85 1.77
N LYS A 98 1.35 -4.24 0.64
CA LYS A 98 2.49 -3.33 0.48
C LYS A 98 2.50 -2.17 1.48
N LEU A 99 1.33 -1.64 1.84
CA LEU A 99 1.19 -0.57 2.83
C LEU A 99 1.65 -1.03 4.22
N VAL A 100 1.26 -2.24 4.59
CA VAL A 100 1.61 -2.85 5.89
C VAL A 100 3.10 -3.19 5.92
N THR A 101 3.63 -3.72 4.82
CA THR A 101 5.05 -4.06 4.68
C THR A 101 5.95 -2.84 4.77
N ALA A 102 5.60 -1.76 4.08
CA ALA A 102 6.35 -0.50 4.16
C ALA A 102 6.29 0.13 5.56
N ALA A 103 5.12 0.05 6.23
CA ALA A 103 5.02 0.50 7.62
C ALA A 103 5.94 -0.30 8.55
N ALA A 104 6.09 -1.62 8.34
CA ALA A 104 7.03 -2.45 9.10
C ALA A 104 8.49 -2.01 8.92
N VAL A 105 8.90 -1.66 7.69
CA VAL A 105 10.24 -1.08 7.42
C VAL A 105 10.39 0.25 8.14
N MET A 106 9.41 1.15 8.02
CA MET A 106 9.49 2.49 8.62
C MET A 106 9.48 2.46 10.16
N MET A 107 8.86 1.46 10.78
CA MET A 107 9.01 1.23 12.23
C MET A 107 10.45 0.92 12.61
N LEU A 108 11.15 0.14 11.79
CA LEU A 108 12.57 -0.18 12.03
C LEU A 108 13.50 1.02 11.70
N VAL A 109 13.08 1.90 10.81
CA VAL A 109 13.75 3.19 10.59
C VAL A 109 13.56 4.11 11.80
N ASP A 110 12.36 4.21 12.35
CA ASP A 110 12.09 4.98 13.59
C ASP A 110 12.85 4.43 14.82
N GLU A 111 13.25 3.16 14.78
CA GLU A 111 14.04 2.49 15.82
C GLU A 111 15.55 2.50 15.55
N ASP A 112 16.04 3.23 14.55
CA ASP A 112 17.44 3.28 14.11
C ASP A 112 18.05 1.91 13.74
N LYS A 113 17.21 0.90 13.46
CA LYS A 113 17.63 -0.44 13.02
C LYS A 113 17.89 -0.52 11.52
N LEU A 114 17.21 0.34 10.76
CA LEU A 114 17.38 0.55 9.33
C LEU A 114 17.59 2.03 9.03
N ARG A 115 18.37 2.33 8.00
CA ARG A 115 18.48 3.67 7.44
C ARG A 115 18.08 3.64 5.98
N LEU A 116 17.38 4.67 5.52
CA LEU A 116 16.88 4.75 4.15
C LEU A 116 18.00 4.73 3.11
N ASP A 117 19.13 5.38 3.42
CA ASP A 117 20.31 5.51 2.56
C ASP A 117 21.28 4.34 2.64
N GLU A 118 21.09 3.38 3.56
CA GLU A 118 22.03 2.27 3.70
C GLU A 118 21.84 1.20 2.63
N PRO A 119 22.93 0.55 2.19
CA PRO A 119 22.87 -0.61 1.31
C PRO A 119 22.13 -1.78 1.95
N VAL A 120 21.27 -2.45 1.16
CA VAL A 120 20.51 -3.62 1.63
C VAL A 120 21.41 -4.84 1.88
N ASP A 121 22.56 -4.92 1.23
CA ASP A 121 23.50 -6.05 1.28
C ASP A 121 24.12 -6.26 2.66
N ARG A 122 24.12 -5.24 3.53
CA ARG A 122 24.49 -5.39 4.95
C ARG A 122 23.64 -6.47 5.65
N LEU A 123 22.37 -6.56 5.31
CA LEU A 123 21.41 -7.52 5.88
C LEU A 123 21.07 -8.65 4.90
N LEU A 124 21.17 -8.38 3.61
CA LEU A 124 20.84 -9.29 2.52
C LEU A 124 22.08 -9.48 1.61
N PRO A 125 23.13 -10.15 2.11
CA PRO A 125 24.39 -10.34 1.35
C PRO A 125 24.17 -11.10 0.03
N GLU A 126 23.06 -11.81 -0.12
CA GLU A 126 22.62 -12.45 -1.35
C GLU A 126 22.37 -11.43 -2.47
N LEU A 127 22.15 -10.16 -2.12
CA LEU A 127 21.90 -9.05 -3.05
C LEU A 127 23.12 -8.11 -3.21
N ALA A 128 24.30 -8.52 -2.75
CA ALA A 128 25.54 -7.78 -2.97
C ALA A 128 26.03 -7.90 -4.43
N ASP A 129 26.90 -6.98 -4.87
CA ASP A 129 27.63 -7.01 -6.15
C ASP A 129 26.74 -7.26 -7.38
N ARG A 130 25.62 -6.53 -7.47
CA ARG A 130 24.66 -6.72 -8.55
C ARG A 130 25.22 -6.37 -9.93
N ARG A 131 24.77 -7.18 -10.89
CA ARG A 131 24.93 -6.92 -12.31
C ARG A 131 23.60 -6.51 -12.92
N VAL A 132 23.63 -5.64 -13.92
CA VAL A 132 22.47 -5.06 -14.58
C VAL A 132 22.49 -5.43 -16.05
N LEU A 133 21.36 -5.86 -16.60
CA LEU A 133 21.22 -6.12 -18.04
C LEU A 133 21.54 -4.84 -18.84
N LYS A 134 22.33 -4.95 -19.91
CA LYS A 134 22.60 -3.80 -20.81
C LYS A 134 21.33 -3.32 -21.50
N ARG A 135 20.41 -4.22 -21.81
CA ARG A 135 19.07 -4.00 -22.34
C ARG A 135 18.14 -5.08 -21.78
N LEU A 136 16.88 -4.77 -21.64
CA LEU A 136 15.89 -5.69 -21.04
C LEU A 136 15.73 -7.00 -21.85
N ASP A 137 15.91 -6.93 -23.18
CA ASP A 137 15.85 -8.07 -24.10
C ASP A 137 17.20 -8.80 -24.30
N ALA A 138 18.24 -8.40 -23.57
CA ALA A 138 19.57 -9.01 -23.65
C ALA A 138 19.62 -10.43 -23.07
N ALA A 139 20.62 -11.22 -23.46
CA ALA A 139 20.96 -12.45 -22.76
C ALA A 139 21.33 -12.17 -21.30
N LEU A 140 21.06 -13.11 -20.38
CA LEU A 140 21.21 -12.90 -18.94
C LEU A 140 22.65 -12.59 -18.49
N ASP A 141 23.65 -12.98 -19.29
CA ASP A 141 25.08 -12.73 -19.08
C ASP A 141 25.57 -11.44 -19.73
N ASP A 142 24.79 -10.83 -20.64
CA ASP A 142 25.14 -9.53 -21.24
C ASP A 142 24.81 -8.37 -20.30
N THR A 143 25.67 -8.19 -19.33
CA THR A 143 25.45 -7.30 -18.18
C THR A 143 26.61 -6.32 -17.98
N VAL A 144 26.34 -5.27 -17.22
CA VAL A 144 27.32 -4.33 -16.65
C VAL A 144 27.23 -4.35 -15.13
N PRO A 145 28.25 -3.89 -14.38
CA PRO A 145 28.11 -3.70 -12.95
C PRO A 145 27.00 -2.69 -12.61
N ALA A 146 26.34 -2.88 -11.48
CA ALA A 146 25.51 -1.83 -10.90
C ALA A 146 26.38 -0.61 -10.54
N HIS A 147 25.85 0.61 -10.77
CA HIS A 147 26.60 1.84 -10.49
C HIS A 147 26.77 2.08 -8.98
N ARG A 148 25.88 1.54 -8.17
CA ARG A 148 25.88 1.57 -6.71
C ARG A 148 25.11 0.38 -6.13
N PRO A 149 25.26 0.07 -4.85
CA PRO A 149 24.40 -0.88 -4.17
C PRO A 149 22.93 -0.43 -4.17
N ILE A 150 22.03 -1.40 -4.02
CA ILE A 150 20.60 -1.14 -3.75
C ILE A 150 20.47 -0.59 -2.32
N THR A 151 19.66 0.45 -2.11
CA THR A 151 19.40 1.01 -0.79
C THR A 151 18.02 0.56 -0.26
N VAL A 152 17.78 0.74 1.04
CA VAL A 152 16.47 0.51 1.67
C VAL A 152 15.39 1.39 1.01
N GLU A 153 15.73 2.65 0.68
CA GLU A 153 14.81 3.54 -0.02
C GLU A 153 14.48 3.06 -1.44
N ASP A 154 15.43 2.46 -2.16
CA ASP A 154 15.16 1.86 -3.46
C ASP A 154 14.11 0.74 -3.37
N ALA A 155 14.17 -0.08 -2.32
CA ALA A 155 13.18 -1.12 -2.08
C ALA A 155 11.80 -0.52 -1.76
N LEU A 156 11.72 0.52 -0.90
CA LEU A 156 10.48 1.21 -0.53
C LEU A 156 9.81 1.92 -1.71
N THR A 157 10.63 2.47 -2.61
CA THR A 157 10.18 3.25 -3.77
C THR A 157 10.11 2.45 -5.06
N PHE A 158 10.36 1.14 -5.01
CA PHE A 158 10.35 0.24 -6.17
C PHE A 158 11.35 0.62 -7.27
N ARG A 159 12.51 1.14 -6.87
CA ARG A 159 13.62 1.49 -7.75
C ARG A 159 14.84 0.59 -7.55
N LEU A 160 14.64 -0.60 -6.99
CA LEU A 160 15.74 -1.53 -6.68
C LEU A 160 16.34 -2.21 -7.92
N GLY A 161 15.65 -2.16 -9.06
CA GLY A 161 16.10 -2.72 -10.32
C GLY A 161 15.44 -4.04 -10.73
N TRP A 162 14.55 -4.62 -9.94
CA TRP A 162 13.68 -5.74 -10.30
C TRP A 162 12.21 -5.38 -10.15
N GLY A 163 11.36 -5.99 -10.97
CA GLY A 163 9.92 -5.91 -10.87
C GLY A 163 9.21 -6.67 -11.99
N ILE A 164 7.88 -6.55 -12.01
CA ILE A 164 7.07 -7.22 -13.02
C ILE A 164 7.28 -6.63 -14.41
N SER A 165 7.33 -7.49 -15.40
CA SER A 165 7.24 -7.17 -16.82
C SER A 165 6.23 -8.11 -17.47
N PHE A 166 5.35 -7.57 -18.32
CA PHE A 166 4.29 -8.32 -18.99
C PHE A 166 4.71 -8.94 -20.33
N ASP A 167 5.98 -8.82 -20.73
CA ASP A 167 6.51 -9.45 -21.94
C ASP A 167 7.15 -10.80 -21.62
N ASP A 168 6.38 -11.88 -21.76
CA ASP A 168 6.83 -13.26 -21.53
C ASP A 168 7.98 -13.70 -22.43
N LYS A 169 8.29 -12.97 -23.49
CA LYS A 169 9.39 -13.32 -24.42
C LYS A 169 10.76 -12.95 -23.86
N LEU A 170 10.80 -12.04 -22.92
CA LEU A 170 12.07 -11.57 -22.33
C LEU A 170 12.83 -12.72 -21.66
N PRO A 171 14.18 -12.81 -21.88
CA PRO A 171 15.00 -13.84 -21.24
C PRO A 171 14.91 -13.82 -19.71
N ILE A 172 14.83 -12.62 -19.11
CA ILE A 172 14.71 -12.47 -17.66
C ILE A 172 13.40 -13.06 -17.13
N ASN A 173 12.25 -12.88 -17.80
CA ASN A 173 10.98 -13.45 -17.38
C ASN A 173 10.95 -14.97 -17.45
N LYS A 174 11.60 -15.55 -18.47
CA LYS A 174 11.81 -17.01 -18.56
C LYS A 174 12.67 -17.53 -17.41
N ALA A 175 13.72 -16.80 -17.03
CA ALA A 175 14.56 -17.17 -15.89
C ALA A 175 13.81 -17.09 -14.57
N ILE A 176 13.01 -16.01 -14.33
CA ILE A 176 12.15 -15.85 -13.16
C ILE A 176 11.18 -17.05 -13.05
N ALA A 177 10.50 -17.39 -14.13
CA ALA A 177 9.58 -18.54 -14.18
C ALA A 177 10.31 -19.87 -13.91
N GLY A 178 11.49 -20.07 -14.50
CA GLY A 178 12.34 -21.26 -14.30
C GLY A 178 12.84 -21.41 -12.85
N LEU A 179 13.09 -20.31 -12.15
CA LEU A 179 13.46 -20.31 -10.73
C LEU A 179 12.26 -20.56 -9.81
N GLY A 180 11.04 -20.40 -10.29
CA GLY A 180 9.82 -20.56 -9.50
C GLY A 180 9.79 -19.64 -8.29
N ILE A 181 10.23 -18.38 -8.44
CA ILE A 181 10.17 -17.37 -7.39
C ILE A 181 8.91 -16.52 -7.50
N CYS A 182 8.37 -16.08 -6.37
CA CYS A 182 7.28 -15.09 -6.28
C CYS A 182 7.82 -13.64 -6.27
N GLY A 183 6.93 -12.65 -6.22
CA GLY A 183 7.29 -11.23 -6.23
C GLY A 183 7.41 -10.64 -7.65
N PHE A 184 6.93 -11.35 -8.66
CA PHE A 184 6.91 -10.93 -10.07
C PHE A 184 5.55 -11.16 -10.76
N GLY A 185 4.49 -11.37 -9.99
CA GLY A 185 3.17 -11.65 -10.56
C GLY A 185 2.11 -11.95 -9.51
N MET A 186 1.32 -13.00 -9.76
CA MET A 186 0.28 -13.44 -8.83
C MET A 186 0.88 -14.04 -7.56
N PRO A 187 0.27 -13.79 -6.38
CA PRO A 187 0.75 -14.34 -5.11
C PRO A 187 0.67 -15.89 -5.09
N ASN A 188 1.64 -16.50 -4.43
CA ASN A 188 1.69 -17.94 -4.25
C ASN A 188 1.88 -18.31 -2.78
N PRO A 189 0.81 -18.40 -1.98
CA PRO A 189 0.90 -18.78 -0.57
C PRO A 189 1.42 -20.21 -0.35
N GLU A 190 1.50 -21.03 -1.42
CA GLU A 190 1.99 -22.41 -1.37
C GLU A 190 3.46 -22.54 -1.79
N MET A 191 4.25 -21.44 -1.71
CA MET A 191 5.69 -21.50 -2.01
C MET A 191 6.36 -22.63 -1.22
N PRO A 192 7.11 -23.53 -1.89
CA PRO A 192 7.66 -24.72 -1.24
C PRO A 192 8.87 -24.41 -0.33
N TYR A 193 9.40 -23.21 -0.36
CA TYR A 193 10.60 -22.76 0.35
C TYR A 193 10.36 -21.43 1.09
N GLY A 194 11.28 -21.08 1.99
CA GLY A 194 11.22 -19.86 2.79
C GLY A 194 12.17 -18.77 2.29
N LEU A 195 12.39 -17.76 3.13
CA LEU A 195 13.10 -16.52 2.83
C LEU A 195 14.52 -16.74 2.29
N ASP A 196 15.32 -17.57 2.94
CA ASP A 196 16.74 -17.73 2.57
C ASP A 196 16.90 -18.32 1.16
N GLU A 197 16.07 -19.30 0.82
CA GLU A 197 16.08 -19.88 -0.53
C GLU A 197 15.52 -18.88 -1.56
N TRP A 198 14.51 -18.09 -1.21
CA TRP A 198 13.99 -17.03 -2.07
C TRP A 198 15.07 -16.00 -2.39
N LEU A 199 15.78 -15.47 -1.39
CA LEU A 199 16.88 -14.51 -1.56
C LEU A 199 18.00 -15.09 -2.40
N LYS A 200 18.39 -16.35 -2.14
CA LYS A 200 19.41 -17.04 -2.94
C LYS A 200 19.02 -17.11 -4.41
N ARG A 201 17.79 -17.48 -4.73
CA ARG A 201 17.28 -17.53 -6.12
C ARG A 201 17.22 -16.14 -6.74
N LEU A 202 16.66 -15.15 -6.06
CA LEU A 202 16.62 -13.78 -6.54
C LEU A 202 18.02 -13.24 -6.82
N GLY A 203 18.99 -13.54 -5.95
CA GLY A 203 20.37 -13.14 -6.08
C GLY A 203 21.10 -13.71 -7.31
N THR A 204 20.57 -14.74 -7.99
CA THR A 204 21.14 -15.26 -9.25
C THR A 204 20.73 -14.44 -10.47
N LEU A 205 19.69 -13.61 -10.37
CA LEU A 205 19.20 -12.82 -11.48
C LEU A 205 19.95 -11.48 -11.61
N PRO A 206 20.28 -11.04 -12.83
CA PRO A 206 20.70 -9.67 -13.05
C PRO A 206 19.53 -8.71 -12.79
N LEU A 207 19.85 -7.46 -12.46
CA LEU A 207 18.87 -6.38 -12.41
C LEU A 207 18.37 -6.03 -13.81
N MET A 208 17.12 -5.62 -13.93
CA MET A 208 16.48 -5.15 -15.16
C MET A 208 16.81 -3.68 -15.45
N ALA A 209 17.11 -2.90 -14.41
CA ALA A 209 17.53 -1.50 -14.49
C ALA A 209 18.54 -1.18 -13.39
N GLN A 210 19.29 -0.07 -13.53
CA GLN A 210 20.19 0.41 -12.49
C GLN A 210 19.41 0.82 -11.23
N PRO A 211 19.94 0.54 -10.02
CA PRO A 211 19.31 0.98 -8.77
C PRO A 211 19.06 2.49 -8.77
N GLY A 212 17.82 2.88 -8.50
CA GLY A 212 17.38 4.27 -8.47
C GLY A 212 16.86 4.83 -9.80
N GLU A 213 17.00 4.14 -10.94
CA GLU A 213 16.69 4.71 -12.24
C GLU A 213 15.22 4.53 -12.67
N GLN A 214 14.64 3.36 -12.42
CA GLN A 214 13.29 3.04 -12.88
C GLN A 214 12.40 2.52 -11.76
N TRP A 215 11.14 2.91 -11.80
CA TRP A 215 10.10 2.32 -10.99
C TRP A 215 9.65 1.00 -11.61
N LEU A 216 9.92 -0.10 -10.91
CA LEU A 216 9.61 -1.45 -11.32
C LEU A 216 8.77 -2.13 -10.24
N TYR A 217 7.52 -2.44 -10.58
CA TYR A 217 6.49 -2.84 -9.62
C TYR A 217 6.77 -4.21 -8.99
N THR A 218 6.50 -4.30 -7.75
CA THR A 218 6.16 -5.36 -6.81
C THR A 218 7.32 -5.99 -6.03
N THR A 219 8.40 -6.50 -6.64
CA THR A 219 9.50 -7.24 -5.99
C THR A 219 10.11 -6.50 -4.77
N GLY A 220 10.08 -5.16 -4.83
CA GLY A 220 10.58 -4.32 -3.72
C GLY A 220 9.92 -4.63 -2.38
N SER A 221 8.64 -5.00 -2.35
CA SER A 221 7.96 -5.30 -1.09
C SER A 221 8.37 -6.64 -0.47
N ASP A 222 8.74 -7.62 -1.28
CA ASP A 222 9.29 -8.88 -0.75
C ASP A 222 10.69 -8.68 -0.18
N VAL A 223 11.51 -7.85 -0.85
CA VAL A 223 12.81 -7.42 -0.29
C VAL A 223 12.61 -6.63 1.00
N GLN A 224 11.59 -5.79 1.11
CA GLN A 224 11.22 -5.12 2.36
C GLN A 224 10.86 -6.13 3.46
N GLY A 225 10.07 -7.17 3.15
CA GLY A 225 9.77 -8.26 4.09
C GLY A 225 11.03 -8.98 4.58
N ALA A 226 11.98 -9.22 3.67
CA ALA A 226 13.30 -9.77 3.99
C ALA A 226 14.12 -8.86 4.92
N LEU A 227 14.16 -7.56 4.63
CA LEU A 227 14.81 -6.56 5.48
C LEU A 227 14.22 -6.52 6.87
N VAL A 228 12.87 -6.54 6.98
CA VAL A 228 12.18 -6.59 8.28
C VAL A 228 12.58 -7.84 9.06
N ALA A 229 12.60 -9.00 8.41
CA ALA A 229 12.96 -10.26 9.09
C ALA A 229 14.41 -10.23 9.60
N ARG A 230 15.36 -9.81 8.78
CA ARG A 230 16.80 -9.77 9.15
C ARG A 230 17.11 -8.67 10.17
N ALA A 231 16.54 -7.47 10.03
CA ALA A 231 16.78 -6.35 10.94
C ALA A 231 16.12 -6.55 12.32
N SER A 232 14.97 -7.21 12.37
CA SER A 232 14.26 -7.47 13.62
C SER A 232 14.69 -8.78 14.32
N GLY A 233 15.30 -9.71 13.59
CA GLY A 233 15.58 -11.07 14.07
C GLY A 233 14.32 -11.93 14.22
N LYS A 234 13.18 -11.54 13.64
CA LYS A 234 11.90 -12.27 13.72
C LYS A 234 11.42 -12.64 12.31
N PRO A 235 10.74 -13.77 12.10
CA PRO A 235 10.01 -14.02 10.87
C PRO A 235 9.08 -12.85 10.54
N PHE A 236 8.93 -12.54 9.24
CA PHE A 236 8.19 -11.34 8.81
C PHE A 236 6.71 -11.37 9.25
N ASP A 237 6.04 -12.50 9.14
CA ASP A 237 4.66 -12.69 9.61
C ASP A 237 4.52 -12.50 11.12
N VAL A 238 5.50 -12.97 11.88
CA VAL A 238 5.57 -12.77 13.35
C VAL A 238 5.73 -11.29 13.68
N PHE A 239 6.63 -10.59 12.97
CA PHE A 239 6.80 -9.14 13.16
C PHE A 239 5.52 -8.38 12.88
N VAL A 240 4.87 -8.64 11.74
CA VAL A 240 3.59 -7.98 11.38
C VAL A 240 2.53 -8.25 12.44
N ARG A 241 2.40 -9.50 12.89
CA ARG A 241 1.42 -9.86 13.92
C ARG A 241 1.68 -9.17 15.25
N GLU A 242 2.90 -9.17 15.74
CA GLU A 242 3.23 -8.65 17.07
C GLU A 242 3.30 -7.12 17.11
N ARG A 243 3.73 -6.50 16.01
CA ARG A 243 4.06 -5.09 16.00
C ARG A 243 3.01 -4.23 15.30
N ILE A 244 2.17 -4.79 14.43
CA ILE A 244 1.18 -4.05 13.65
C ILE A 244 -0.22 -4.55 13.96
N THR A 245 -0.56 -5.79 13.55
CA THR A 245 -1.94 -6.25 13.62
C THR A 245 -2.43 -6.45 15.04
N GLY A 246 -1.59 -6.96 15.93
CA GLY A 246 -1.90 -7.12 17.36
C GLY A 246 -2.21 -5.79 18.06
N PRO A 247 -1.30 -4.79 18.05
CA PRO A 247 -1.53 -3.48 18.67
C PRO A 247 -2.70 -2.71 18.11
N LEU A 248 -3.02 -2.87 16.81
CA LEU A 248 -4.18 -2.23 16.17
C LEU A 248 -5.49 -3.01 16.33
N GLY A 249 -5.46 -4.21 16.92
CA GLY A 249 -6.62 -5.07 17.07
C GLY A 249 -7.14 -5.65 15.76
N MET A 250 -6.30 -5.77 14.73
CA MET A 250 -6.60 -6.32 13.41
C MET A 250 -6.61 -7.85 13.46
N LYS A 251 -7.67 -8.41 14.05
CA LYS A 251 -7.75 -9.83 14.43
C LYS A 251 -7.89 -10.79 13.25
N ASP A 252 -8.29 -10.28 12.10
CA ASP A 252 -8.58 -11.04 10.89
C ASP A 252 -7.58 -10.75 9.78
N THR A 253 -6.46 -10.09 10.11
CA THR A 253 -5.38 -9.77 9.19
C THR A 253 -4.16 -10.64 9.45
N GLY A 254 -3.69 -11.33 8.41
CA GLY A 254 -2.53 -12.23 8.49
C GLY A 254 -2.20 -12.87 7.15
N PHE A 255 -1.14 -13.68 7.13
CA PHE A 255 -0.68 -14.40 5.93
C PHE A 255 -1.39 -15.75 5.72
N GLY A 256 -2.46 -15.99 6.45
CA GLY A 256 -3.32 -17.17 6.34
C GLY A 256 -4.56 -17.01 7.20
N VAL A 257 -5.54 -17.85 6.97
CA VAL A 257 -6.81 -17.86 7.70
C VAL A 257 -6.84 -19.07 8.62
N PRO A 258 -6.90 -18.88 9.94
CA PRO A 258 -6.95 -20.01 10.86
C PRO A 258 -8.26 -20.83 10.69
N PRO A 259 -8.25 -22.12 11.03
CA PRO A 259 -9.36 -23.04 10.74
C PRO A 259 -10.72 -22.56 11.26
N GLU A 260 -10.76 -21.98 12.45
CA GLU A 260 -11.98 -21.46 13.09
C GLU A 260 -12.60 -20.24 12.38
N LYS A 261 -11.85 -19.61 11.46
CA LYS A 261 -12.29 -18.46 10.66
C LYS A 261 -12.45 -18.78 9.18
N SER A 262 -12.11 -20.01 8.77
CA SER A 262 -12.01 -20.38 7.36
C SER A 262 -13.32 -20.18 6.58
N ASP A 263 -14.47 -20.36 7.22
CA ASP A 263 -15.80 -20.14 6.62
C ASP A 263 -16.13 -18.66 6.36
N ARG A 264 -15.35 -17.74 6.94
CA ARG A 264 -15.47 -16.30 6.69
C ARG A 264 -14.67 -15.84 5.47
N LEU A 265 -13.74 -16.65 4.96
CA LEU A 265 -12.99 -16.34 3.75
C LEU A 265 -13.90 -16.35 2.53
N SER A 266 -13.86 -15.31 1.70
CA SER A 266 -14.59 -15.29 0.43
C SER A 266 -13.96 -16.25 -0.58
N THR A 267 -14.76 -16.87 -1.45
CA THR A 267 -14.26 -17.63 -2.61
C THR A 267 -13.70 -16.66 -3.64
N GLY A 268 -12.50 -16.89 -4.14
CA GLY A 268 -11.82 -16.07 -5.14
C GLY A 268 -12.12 -16.53 -6.57
N TYR A 269 -12.31 -15.57 -7.47
CA TYR A 269 -12.65 -15.82 -8.88
C TYR A 269 -11.70 -15.06 -9.81
N MET A 270 -11.41 -15.70 -10.94
CA MET A 270 -10.63 -15.11 -12.04
C MET A 270 -11.53 -14.90 -13.27
N PRO A 271 -11.47 -13.73 -13.93
CA PRO A 271 -12.23 -13.51 -15.15
C PRO A 271 -11.69 -14.38 -16.29
N ASN A 272 -12.58 -14.99 -17.04
CA ASN A 272 -12.28 -15.80 -18.22
C ASN A 272 -13.38 -15.62 -19.28
N ASN A 273 -13.10 -14.88 -20.35
CA ASN A 273 -14.02 -14.67 -21.49
C ASN A 273 -15.46 -14.29 -21.05
N GLY A 274 -15.57 -13.32 -20.14
CA GLY A 274 -16.87 -12.84 -19.62
C GLY A 274 -17.53 -13.73 -18.57
N LYS A 275 -16.88 -14.83 -18.17
CA LYS A 275 -17.27 -15.71 -17.07
C LYS A 275 -16.31 -15.53 -15.89
N LEU A 276 -16.64 -16.12 -14.75
CA LEU A 276 -15.81 -16.17 -13.57
C LEU A 276 -15.44 -17.62 -13.27
N ASP A 277 -14.16 -17.95 -13.47
CA ASP A 277 -13.61 -19.23 -13.09
C ASP A 277 -13.18 -19.22 -11.62
N LEU A 278 -13.28 -20.38 -10.98
CA LEU A 278 -12.83 -20.55 -9.60
C LEU A 278 -11.30 -20.39 -9.53
N PHE A 279 -10.83 -19.42 -8.73
CA PHE A 279 -9.40 -19.22 -8.45
C PHE A 279 -8.97 -19.91 -7.15
N ASP A 280 -9.72 -19.72 -6.06
CA ASP A 280 -9.46 -20.33 -4.76
C ASP A 280 -10.75 -20.44 -3.94
N VAL A 281 -10.98 -21.57 -3.32
CA VAL A 281 -12.18 -21.85 -2.52
C VAL A 281 -12.09 -21.15 -1.14
N SER A 282 -13.25 -20.98 -0.49
CA SER A 282 -13.32 -20.71 0.94
C SER A 282 -13.12 -21.99 1.76
N GLY A 283 -12.87 -21.85 3.07
CA GLY A 283 -12.79 -22.98 4.00
C GLY A 283 -11.42 -23.68 4.02
N PRO A 284 -11.36 -24.90 4.60
CA PRO A 284 -10.09 -25.58 4.89
C PRO A 284 -9.28 -26.00 3.65
N ARG A 285 -9.90 -25.99 2.47
CA ARG A 285 -9.24 -26.29 1.19
C ARG A 285 -8.68 -25.08 0.47
N SER A 286 -8.80 -23.90 1.05
CA SER A 286 -8.18 -22.69 0.50
C SER A 286 -6.65 -22.79 0.56
N ARG A 287 -6.00 -22.24 -0.45
CA ARG A 287 -4.55 -22.04 -0.47
C ARG A 287 -4.05 -21.15 0.68
N TYR A 288 -4.95 -20.36 1.28
CA TYR A 288 -4.70 -19.50 2.44
C TYR A 288 -5.09 -20.14 3.78
N ALA A 289 -5.46 -21.44 3.81
CA ALA A 289 -5.83 -22.13 5.06
C ALA A 289 -4.64 -22.42 5.99
N HIS A 290 -3.41 -22.27 5.49
CA HIS A 290 -2.20 -22.50 6.25
C HIS A 290 -1.24 -21.32 6.12
N PRO A 291 -0.42 -21.05 7.16
CA PRO A 291 0.64 -20.06 7.05
C PRO A 291 1.64 -20.44 5.95
N PRO A 292 2.01 -19.52 5.05
CA PRO A 292 2.97 -19.79 3.99
C PRO A 292 4.40 -19.95 4.57
N LYS A 293 5.25 -20.72 3.88
CA LYS A 293 6.69 -20.76 4.20
C LYS A 293 7.41 -19.47 3.88
N PHE A 294 6.92 -18.75 2.88
CA PHE A 294 7.38 -17.42 2.48
C PHE A 294 6.20 -16.44 2.57
N PRO A 295 6.08 -15.66 3.65
CA PRO A 295 5.08 -14.60 3.76
C PRO A 295 5.41 -13.47 2.78
N GLU A 296 4.69 -13.41 1.65
CA GLU A 296 4.93 -12.42 0.59
C GLU A 296 4.61 -11.01 1.08
N GLY A 297 5.62 -10.14 1.12
CA GLY A 297 5.47 -8.74 1.54
C GLY A 297 4.73 -7.89 0.51
N ASP A 298 4.61 -8.37 -0.70
CA ASP A 298 3.94 -7.67 -1.79
C ASP A 298 2.43 -7.94 -1.86
N SER A 299 1.95 -9.14 -1.41
CA SER A 299 0.59 -9.58 -1.73
C SER A 299 -0.01 -10.65 -0.81
N GLY A 300 0.71 -11.08 0.23
CA GLY A 300 0.39 -12.28 1.00
C GLY A 300 -0.74 -12.15 2.02
N LEU A 301 -1.20 -10.95 2.37
CA LEU A 301 -2.17 -10.76 3.44
C LEU A 301 -3.61 -11.05 3.01
N VAL A 302 -4.36 -11.56 3.98
CA VAL A 302 -5.84 -11.51 4.02
C VAL A 302 -6.28 -10.50 5.07
N SER A 303 -7.48 -9.93 4.93
CA SER A 303 -8.00 -8.92 5.88
C SER A 303 -9.51 -8.73 5.78
N THR A 304 -10.06 -7.86 6.64
CA THR A 304 -11.44 -7.36 6.62
C THR A 304 -11.46 -5.84 6.49
N VAL A 305 -12.62 -5.27 6.15
CA VAL A 305 -12.76 -3.79 6.06
C VAL A 305 -12.49 -3.09 7.40
N ASP A 306 -12.88 -3.70 8.52
CA ASP A 306 -12.70 -3.11 9.85
C ASP A 306 -11.24 -3.12 10.30
N ASP A 307 -10.49 -4.17 9.97
CA ASP A 307 -9.05 -4.25 10.24
C ASP A 307 -8.28 -3.20 9.41
N LEU A 308 -8.59 -3.09 8.12
CA LEU A 308 -7.99 -2.07 7.26
C LEU A 308 -8.34 -0.64 7.72
N LEU A 309 -9.56 -0.43 8.23
CA LEU A 309 -9.94 0.84 8.83
C LEU A 309 -9.10 1.18 10.07
N ALA A 310 -8.81 0.20 10.92
CA ALA A 310 -7.96 0.41 12.10
C ALA A 310 -6.56 0.90 11.70
N PHE A 311 -5.97 0.31 10.66
CA PHE A 311 -4.69 0.75 10.11
C PHE A 311 -4.79 2.15 9.48
N SER A 312 -5.87 2.42 8.72
CA SER A 312 -6.11 3.75 8.12
C SER A 312 -6.15 4.85 9.17
N ARG A 313 -6.88 4.62 10.24
CA ARG A 313 -7.00 5.58 11.35
C ARG A 313 -5.65 5.86 12.01
N MET A 314 -4.80 4.85 12.15
CA MET A 314 -3.43 5.01 12.66
C MET A 314 -2.62 5.91 11.73
N LEU A 315 -2.65 5.70 10.40
CA LEU A 315 -1.94 6.55 9.44
C LEU A 315 -2.48 7.98 9.45
N LEU A 316 -3.81 8.18 9.36
CA LEU A 316 -4.43 9.51 9.38
C LEU A 316 -4.20 10.27 10.70
N ALA A 317 -3.96 9.54 11.81
CA ALA A 317 -3.57 10.11 13.09
C ALA A 317 -2.04 10.34 13.22
N GLY A 318 -1.30 10.33 12.12
CA GLY A 318 0.16 10.54 12.12
C GLY A 318 0.93 9.48 12.89
N GLY A 319 0.51 8.22 12.77
CA GLY A 319 1.15 7.07 13.39
C GLY A 319 0.67 6.76 14.82
N ARG A 320 -0.36 7.44 15.32
CA ARG A 320 -0.94 7.21 16.67
C ARG A 320 -2.08 6.20 16.61
N HIS A 321 -2.22 5.41 17.67
CA HIS A 321 -3.36 4.54 17.92
C HIS A 321 -3.70 4.52 19.42
N ALA A 322 -4.76 3.82 19.82
CA ALA A 322 -5.22 3.80 21.22
C ALA A 322 -4.14 3.31 22.22
N GLY A 323 -3.26 2.41 21.77
CA GLY A 323 -2.17 1.87 22.59
C GLY A 323 -0.87 2.70 22.57
N GLY A 324 -0.81 3.85 21.87
CA GLY A 324 0.38 4.67 21.77
C GLY A 324 0.73 5.17 20.37
N ARG A 325 1.99 5.10 20.00
CA ARG A 325 2.49 5.50 18.68
C ARG A 325 3.20 4.32 18.01
N MET A 326 2.78 4.00 16.81
CA MET A 326 3.35 2.92 15.98
C MET A 326 4.44 3.45 15.02
N LEU A 327 4.20 4.63 14.44
CA LEU A 327 5.10 5.32 13.51
C LEU A 327 5.32 6.76 13.97
N SER A 328 6.48 7.31 13.71
CA SER A 328 6.68 8.74 13.86
C SER A 328 5.84 9.51 12.85
N GLU A 329 5.50 10.76 13.16
CA GLU A 329 4.80 11.64 12.23
C GLU A 329 5.63 11.90 10.96
N ALA A 330 6.96 11.96 11.13
CA ALA A 330 7.91 12.09 10.03
C ALA A 330 7.85 10.87 9.08
N SER A 331 7.79 9.66 9.64
CA SER A 331 7.67 8.43 8.84
C SER A 331 6.35 8.35 8.09
N VAL A 332 5.22 8.70 8.73
CA VAL A 332 3.93 8.76 8.04
C VAL A 332 3.97 9.79 6.90
N LYS A 333 4.54 10.97 7.15
CA LYS A 333 4.69 12.01 6.11
C LYS A 333 5.56 11.53 4.95
N ALA A 334 6.66 10.83 5.24
CA ALA A 334 7.52 10.24 4.21
C ALA A 334 6.77 9.16 3.41
N MET A 335 6.07 8.24 4.09
CA MET A 335 5.29 7.19 3.41
C MET A 335 4.27 7.75 2.43
N THR A 336 3.64 8.88 2.75
CA THR A 336 2.55 9.51 1.97
C THR A 336 3.02 10.64 1.06
N ALA A 337 4.32 10.83 0.87
CA ALA A 337 4.91 11.77 -0.09
C ALA A 337 5.32 11.03 -1.38
N ASN A 338 5.27 11.74 -2.52
CA ASN A 338 5.79 11.19 -3.78
C ASN A 338 7.32 11.23 -3.81
N HIS A 339 7.97 10.09 -4.04
CA HIS A 339 9.43 9.93 -4.11
C HIS A 339 9.96 9.61 -5.51
N ILE A 340 9.09 9.56 -6.51
CA ILE A 340 9.52 9.26 -7.89
C ILE A 340 9.27 10.43 -8.83
N THR A 341 10.18 10.59 -9.77
CA THR A 341 10.02 11.55 -10.88
C THR A 341 9.25 10.93 -12.04
N ALA A 342 8.73 11.76 -12.94
CA ALA A 342 8.09 11.27 -14.16
C ALA A 342 9.04 10.42 -15.04
N ALA A 343 10.34 10.73 -15.03
CA ALA A 343 11.33 9.93 -15.75
C ALA A 343 11.49 8.53 -15.17
N GLN A 344 11.48 8.40 -13.83
CA GLN A 344 11.56 7.11 -13.14
C GLN A 344 10.28 6.28 -13.28
N ALA A 345 9.11 6.94 -13.39
CA ALA A 345 7.82 6.28 -13.62
C ALA A 345 7.67 5.73 -15.06
N LYS A 346 8.52 6.22 -16.00
CA LYS A 346 8.44 5.81 -17.40
C LYS A 346 8.70 4.30 -17.55
N GLY A 347 7.77 3.63 -18.24
CA GLY A 347 7.77 2.16 -18.38
C GLY A 347 6.94 1.44 -17.34
N GLY A 348 6.39 2.14 -16.34
CA GLY A 348 5.45 1.63 -15.35
C GLY A 348 4.01 2.12 -15.53
N GLU A 349 3.72 2.82 -16.64
CA GLU A 349 2.43 3.49 -16.89
C GLU A 349 1.25 2.54 -17.00
N GLU A 350 1.49 1.27 -17.31
CA GLU A 350 0.46 0.24 -17.32
C GLU A 350 -0.13 -0.02 -15.91
N ILE A 351 0.65 0.24 -14.85
CA ILE A 351 0.25 0.03 -13.46
C ILE A 351 0.08 1.37 -12.74
N LEU A 352 1.03 2.29 -12.93
CA LEU A 352 1.04 3.62 -12.33
C LEU A 352 0.38 4.61 -13.30
N THR A 353 -0.94 4.64 -13.32
CA THR A 353 -1.72 5.48 -14.24
C THR A 353 -1.45 6.97 -14.04
N PRO A 354 -1.72 7.83 -15.06
CA PRO A 354 -1.46 9.27 -14.95
C PRO A 354 -2.11 9.92 -13.74
N GLY A 355 -1.35 10.73 -13.03
CA GLY A 355 -1.76 11.38 -11.78
C GLY A 355 -1.22 10.71 -10.53
N HIS A 356 -0.78 9.46 -10.63
CA HIS A 356 -0.17 8.74 -9.53
C HIS A 356 1.34 9.00 -9.46
N GLY A 357 1.83 9.32 -8.25
CA GLY A 357 3.19 9.14 -7.82
C GLY A 357 3.32 7.92 -6.93
N TRP A 358 4.50 7.69 -6.38
CA TRP A 358 4.76 6.58 -5.48
C TRP A 358 5.44 7.06 -4.19
N GLY A 359 4.82 6.73 -3.06
CA GLY A 359 5.37 6.90 -1.72
C GLY A 359 6.16 5.67 -1.26
N TYR A 360 6.16 5.40 0.03
CA TYR A 360 6.72 4.15 0.54
C TYR A 360 5.62 3.09 0.63
N GLY A 361 5.63 2.17 -0.34
CA GLY A 361 4.70 1.05 -0.44
C GLY A 361 3.27 1.39 -0.85
N MET A 362 3.00 2.60 -1.33
CA MET A 362 1.66 3.04 -1.75
C MET A 362 1.73 4.11 -2.84
N SER A 363 0.67 4.22 -3.62
CA SER A 363 0.53 5.34 -4.53
C SER A 363 0.12 6.61 -3.79
N VAL A 364 0.51 7.76 -4.35
CA VAL A 364 0.14 9.10 -3.87
C VAL A 364 -0.43 9.88 -5.04
N MET A 365 -1.64 10.41 -4.89
CA MET A 365 -2.27 11.22 -5.91
C MET A 365 -1.66 12.62 -5.95
N ALA A 366 -0.86 12.89 -6.98
CA ALA A 366 -0.23 14.20 -7.16
C ALA A 366 -1.14 15.18 -7.92
N TRP A 367 -1.99 14.67 -8.82
CA TRP A 367 -2.94 15.44 -9.65
C TRP A 367 -4.30 14.75 -9.66
N PRO A 368 -5.41 15.48 -10.07
CA PRO A 368 -6.70 14.84 -10.23
C PRO A 368 -6.60 13.65 -11.19
N SER A 369 -6.98 12.46 -10.72
CA SER A 369 -6.99 11.28 -11.57
C SER A 369 -8.26 11.23 -12.42
N ARG A 370 -8.16 10.56 -13.58
CA ARG A 370 -9.33 10.20 -14.39
C ARG A 370 -10.21 9.14 -13.69
N ASP A 371 -9.67 8.48 -12.67
CA ASP A 371 -10.28 7.36 -11.98
C ASP A 371 -11.16 7.78 -10.79
N GLY A 372 -11.24 9.08 -10.48
CA GLY A 372 -12.12 9.64 -9.45
C GLY A 372 -11.47 9.84 -8.07
N LEU A 373 -10.18 9.57 -7.92
CA LEU A 373 -9.41 9.91 -6.72
C LEU A 373 -8.96 11.38 -6.77
N TRP A 374 -8.95 12.03 -5.61
CA TRP A 374 -8.57 13.44 -5.48
C TRP A 374 -7.07 13.60 -5.13
N PRO A 375 -6.47 14.77 -5.49
CA PRO A 375 -5.11 15.07 -5.09
C PRO A 375 -4.94 15.04 -3.57
N GLY A 376 -3.85 14.41 -3.11
CA GLY A 376 -3.59 14.18 -1.70
C GLY A 376 -4.11 12.85 -1.17
N ALA A 377 -4.93 12.12 -1.93
CA ALA A 377 -5.28 10.74 -1.61
C ALA A 377 -4.04 9.83 -1.74
N PHE A 378 -3.92 8.85 -0.86
CA PHE A 378 -2.87 7.85 -0.88
C PHE A 378 -3.44 6.48 -0.52
N GLY A 379 -2.81 5.42 -1.03
CA GLY A 379 -3.28 4.05 -0.86
C GLY A 379 -2.90 3.17 -2.02
N TRP A 380 -3.56 2.02 -2.14
CA TRP A 380 -3.36 1.13 -3.28
C TRP A 380 -4.54 0.21 -3.52
N SER A 381 -4.54 -0.43 -4.69
CA SER A 381 -5.50 -1.47 -5.06
C SER A 381 -4.83 -2.84 -5.09
N GLY A 382 -5.59 -3.87 -4.75
CA GLY A 382 -5.16 -5.26 -4.84
C GLY A 382 -5.76 -5.95 -6.05
N GLY A 383 -4.93 -6.67 -6.81
CA GLY A 383 -5.33 -7.37 -8.04
C GLY A 383 -6.47 -8.39 -7.86
N PHE A 384 -6.78 -8.78 -6.61
CA PHE A 384 -7.94 -9.64 -6.29
C PHE A 384 -9.25 -8.87 -6.15
N GLY A 385 -9.33 -7.66 -6.70
CA GLY A 385 -10.56 -6.86 -6.71
C GLY A 385 -10.73 -6.02 -5.46
N THR A 386 -9.66 -5.61 -4.83
CA THR A 386 -9.69 -4.82 -3.61
C THR A 386 -9.11 -3.42 -3.80
N SER A 387 -9.53 -2.46 -2.98
CA SER A 387 -9.08 -1.07 -3.04
C SER A 387 -9.09 -0.46 -1.66
N TRP A 388 -8.06 0.31 -1.34
CA TRP A 388 -7.86 0.93 -0.05
C TRP A 388 -7.15 2.26 -0.20
N TYR A 389 -7.91 3.36 -0.02
CA TYR A 389 -7.40 4.72 -0.12
C TYR A 389 -7.82 5.56 1.06
N MET A 390 -6.95 6.49 1.43
CA MET A 390 -7.15 7.50 2.45
C MET A 390 -6.92 8.88 1.82
N ASP A 391 -7.72 9.85 2.20
CA ASP A 391 -7.61 11.26 1.80
C ASP A 391 -7.58 12.12 3.06
N ALA A 392 -6.38 12.47 3.51
CA ALA A 392 -6.18 13.25 4.73
C ALA A 392 -6.81 14.66 4.67
N PRO A 393 -6.75 15.43 3.56
CA PRO A 393 -7.46 16.69 3.40
C PRO A 393 -8.97 16.57 3.61
N SER A 394 -9.59 15.48 3.15
CA SER A 394 -11.04 15.24 3.26
C SER A 394 -11.42 14.49 4.53
N ASP A 395 -10.44 14.02 5.32
CA ASP A 395 -10.64 13.13 6.47
C ASP A 395 -11.44 11.88 6.08
N LEU A 396 -11.12 11.30 4.90
CA LEU A 396 -11.83 10.18 4.31
C LEU A 396 -10.95 8.93 4.25
N THR A 397 -11.52 7.81 4.66
CA THR A 397 -11.04 6.47 4.29
C THR A 397 -12.11 5.81 3.41
N CYS A 398 -11.72 5.24 2.28
CA CYS A 398 -12.57 4.44 1.42
C CYS A 398 -11.92 3.08 1.12
N ILE A 399 -12.66 2.00 1.44
CA ILE A 399 -12.23 0.62 1.30
C ILE A 399 -13.28 -0.14 0.51
N LEU A 400 -12.87 -0.83 -0.55
CA LEU A 400 -13.71 -1.74 -1.32
C LEU A 400 -13.05 -3.10 -1.37
N LEU A 401 -13.74 -4.13 -0.91
CA LEU A 401 -13.27 -5.51 -0.96
C LEU A 401 -14.24 -6.33 -1.81
N THR A 402 -13.72 -6.96 -2.85
CA THR A 402 -14.42 -7.95 -3.67
C THR A 402 -13.58 -9.23 -3.75
N GLN A 403 -14.10 -10.25 -4.41
CA GLN A 403 -13.42 -11.53 -4.58
C GLN A 403 -13.15 -11.89 -6.06
N ARG A 404 -13.08 -10.88 -6.93
CA ARG A 404 -12.82 -11.04 -8.36
C ARG A 404 -11.51 -10.41 -8.76
N VAL A 405 -10.59 -11.19 -9.32
CA VAL A 405 -9.32 -10.71 -9.90
C VAL A 405 -9.59 -9.66 -10.98
N PHE A 406 -8.72 -8.70 -11.14
CA PHE A 406 -8.77 -7.71 -12.22
C PHE A 406 -8.63 -8.37 -13.59
N ASP A 407 -9.24 -7.76 -14.62
CA ASP A 407 -9.08 -8.22 -16.02
C ASP A 407 -7.70 -7.84 -16.60
N GLY A 408 -7.05 -6.86 -16.02
CA GLY A 408 -5.77 -6.31 -16.45
C GLY A 408 -5.21 -5.34 -15.42
N PRO A 409 -4.18 -4.57 -15.75
CA PRO A 409 -3.54 -3.64 -14.82
C PRO A 409 -4.41 -2.43 -14.46
N ASP A 410 -5.35 -2.04 -15.34
CA ASP A 410 -6.27 -0.93 -15.10
C ASP A 410 -7.33 -1.28 -14.06
N PRO A 411 -7.66 -0.33 -13.12
CA PRO A 411 -8.76 -0.52 -12.20
C PRO A 411 -10.09 -0.75 -12.92
N PRO A 412 -10.88 -1.78 -12.51
CA PRO A 412 -12.21 -2.04 -13.07
C PRO A 412 -13.16 -0.86 -12.87
N GLN A 413 -14.20 -0.75 -13.72
CA GLN A 413 -15.21 0.32 -13.62
C GLN A 413 -15.88 0.36 -12.24
N LEU A 414 -16.09 -0.79 -11.60
CA LEU A 414 -16.58 -0.90 -10.22
C LEU A 414 -15.74 -0.05 -9.24
N HIS A 415 -14.41 -0.06 -9.38
CA HIS A 415 -13.51 0.71 -8.52
C HIS A 415 -13.61 2.21 -8.80
N LYS A 416 -13.62 2.60 -10.08
CA LYS A 416 -13.77 4.01 -10.49
C LYS A 416 -15.09 4.60 -10.00
N ASP A 417 -16.18 3.85 -10.15
CA ASP A 417 -17.50 4.25 -9.67
C ASP A 417 -17.56 4.33 -8.14
N PHE A 418 -16.87 3.42 -7.44
CA PHE A 418 -16.74 3.45 -5.98
C PHE A 418 -15.99 4.71 -5.52
N TRP A 419 -14.83 5.02 -6.10
CA TRP A 419 -14.07 6.21 -5.72
C TRP A 419 -14.86 7.49 -5.99
N ALA A 420 -15.38 7.65 -7.19
CA ALA A 420 -16.20 8.80 -7.55
C ALA A 420 -17.46 8.93 -6.66
N GLY A 421 -18.10 7.81 -6.34
CA GLY A 421 -19.27 7.77 -5.43
C GLY A 421 -18.91 8.13 -3.99
N SER A 422 -17.72 7.72 -3.53
CA SER A 422 -17.23 8.04 -2.19
C SER A 422 -17.04 9.56 -2.00
N TYR A 423 -16.47 10.25 -2.99
CA TYR A 423 -16.34 11.71 -2.95
C TYR A 423 -17.69 12.43 -3.09
N ARG A 424 -18.64 11.90 -3.86
CA ARG A 424 -20.02 12.46 -3.88
C ARG A 424 -20.73 12.35 -2.55
N ALA A 425 -20.34 11.39 -1.71
CA ALA A 425 -20.87 11.27 -0.35
C ALA A 425 -20.25 12.28 0.65
N LEU A 426 -19.30 13.11 0.22
CA LEU A 426 -18.73 14.19 1.04
C LEU A 426 -19.49 15.52 0.91
N ALA A 427 -20.23 15.70 -0.16
CA ALA A 427 -20.84 16.97 -0.56
C ALA A 427 -22.10 17.29 0.25
#